data_e48995044d8c94e03d3382b039478bed
#
_entry.id   e48995044d8c94e03d3382b039478bed
#
_cell.length_a   1.000
_cell.length_b   1.000
_cell.length_c   1.000
_cell.angle_alpha   90.00
_cell.angle_beta   90.00
_cell.angle_gamma   90.00
#
_symmetry.space_group_name_H-M   'P 1'
#
loop_
_entity.id
_entity.type
_entity.pdbx_description
1 polymer ?
#
loop_
_entity_poly.entity_id
_entity_poly.type
_entity_poly.pdbx_seq_one_letter_code
_entity_poly.pdbx_strand_id
1 'polypeptide(L)'
;PDEITGYPIAADVATTLERTIAYPLIAEGLGPEDLPATSEYAKYGYGTSTVGAALPADTRTDIMPAGYDAGSAAEQAKLLRFFAITDIHITDKESPSQPIYLQKLHPTVTSAYSPVMMYSTPVLDAAVQTINALHRQPGNEFDFGISLGDTCNNTQYNELRWYIDVLDGKAITPSSGAHVGADTIDYQKPFVSDR
;
A
#
# COMPACT_ATOMS: atom_id res chain seq x y z
N PRO A 1 -7.22 -3.61 25.66
CA PRO A 1 -6.83 -2.85 24.50
C PRO A 1 -8.12 -2.51 23.77
N ASP A 2 -8.31 -1.20 23.56
CA ASP A 2 -9.47 -0.72 22.84
C ASP A 2 -9.43 -1.33 21.43
N GLU A 3 -10.54 -1.92 21.00
CA GLU A 3 -10.68 -2.37 19.62
C GLU A 3 -10.34 -1.19 18.72
N ILE A 4 -9.39 -1.39 17.85
CA ILE A 4 -9.12 -0.42 16.80
C ILE A 4 -10.38 -0.41 15.94
N THR A 5 -11.25 0.57 16.21
CA THR A 5 -12.38 0.84 15.33
C THR A 5 -11.82 1.15 13.94
N GLY A 6 -12.34 0.50 12.91
CA GLY A 6 -11.84 0.63 11.55
C GLY A 6 -11.61 2.09 11.13
N TYR A 7 -10.69 2.30 10.20
CA TYR A 7 -10.47 3.62 9.63
C TYR A 7 -11.74 4.13 8.93
N PRO A 8 -12.04 5.42 9.01
CA PRO A 8 -13.14 5.97 8.25
C PRO A 8 -12.85 5.83 6.75
N ILE A 9 -13.66 5.04 6.07
CA ILE A 9 -13.55 4.88 4.62
C ILE A 9 -14.29 6.03 3.94
N ALA A 10 -13.64 6.69 2.99
CA ALA A 10 -14.27 7.75 2.21
C ALA A 10 -15.49 7.22 1.46
N ALA A 11 -16.56 8.01 1.43
CA ALA A 11 -17.80 7.62 0.76
C ALA A 11 -17.65 7.47 -0.77
N ASP A 12 -16.62 8.11 -1.32
CA ASP A 12 -16.30 8.13 -2.76
C ASP A 12 -15.18 7.15 -3.13
N VAL A 13 -14.89 6.15 -2.28
CA VAL A 13 -13.91 5.13 -2.63
C VAL A 13 -14.32 4.40 -3.90
N ALA A 14 -13.38 4.21 -4.81
CA ALA A 14 -13.62 3.70 -6.15
C ALA A 14 -12.55 2.68 -6.55
N THR A 15 -12.90 1.80 -7.47
CA THR A 15 -11.98 0.83 -8.06
C THR A 15 -11.12 1.49 -9.14
N THR A 16 -10.02 0.83 -9.53
CA THR A 16 -9.19 1.25 -10.66
C THR A 16 -9.90 1.18 -12.02
N LEU A 17 -11.04 0.50 -12.08
CA LEU A 17 -11.94 0.51 -13.25
C LEU A 17 -12.79 1.79 -13.34
N GLU A 18 -12.79 2.61 -12.31
CA GLU A 18 -13.53 3.88 -12.24
C GLU A 18 -12.58 5.08 -12.23
N ARG A 19 -11.47 4.97 -11.52
CA ARG A 19 -10.43 6.00 -11.46
C ARG A 19 -9.09 5.42 -11.05
N THR A 20 -8.03 6.16 -11.30
CA THR A 20 -6.69 5.88 -10.78
C THR A 20 -6.23 7.00 -9.87
N ILE A 21 -5.28 6.69 -9.00
CA ILE A 21 -4.57 7.69 -8.20
C ILE A 21 -3.13 7.72 -8.71
N ALA A 22 -2.68 8.90 -9.08
CA ALA A 22 -1.32 9.13 -9.55
C ALA A 22 -0.63 10.18 -8.67
N TYR A 23 0.67 9.99 -8.48
CA TYR A 23 1.50 11.01 -7.84
C TYR A 23 1.99 12.00 -8.91
N PRO A 24 2.06 13.29 -8.60
CA PRO A 24 2.65 14.25 -9.52
C PRO A 24 4.14 13.94 -9.71
N LEU A 25 4.66 14.23 -10.89
CA LEU A 25 6.10 14.19 -11.11
C LEU A 25 6.76 15.25 -10.22
N ILE A 26 7.75 14.81 -9.45
CA ILE A 26 8.58 15.71 -8.67
C ILE A 26 9.42 16.54 -9.66
N ALA A 27 9.62 17.82 -9.36
CA ALA A 27 10.38 18.70 -10.23
C ALA A 27 11.78 18.11 -10.51
N GLU A 28 12.17 18.09 -11.78
CA GLU A 28 13.50 17.64 -12.20
C GLU A 28 14.60 18.42 -11.46
N GLY A 29 15.65 17.73 -11.06
CA GLY A 29 16.83 18.34 -10.44
C GLY A 29 16.83 18.39 -8.92
N LEU A 30 15.81 17.84 -8.25
CA LEU A 30 15.82 17.66 -6.81
C LEU A 30 16.42 16.29 -6.47
N GLY A 31 17.67 16.29 -6.03
CA GLY A 31 18.31 15.12 -5.42
C GLY A 31 17.92 14.97 -3.95
N PRO A 32 18.21 13.82 -3.32
CA PRO A 32 18.00 13.62 -1.89
C PRO A 32 18.66 14.66 -0.99
N GLU A 33 19.78 15.20 -1.45
CA GLU A 33 20.55 16.27 -0.79
C GLU A 33 19.88 17.65 -0.90
N ASP A 34 19.02 17.82 -1.90
CA ASP A 34 18.34 19.09 -2.19
C ASP A 34 16.93 19.13 -1.61
N LEU A 35 16.57 18.15 -0.77
CA LEU A 35 15.23 18.10 -0.20
C LEU A 35 14.90 19.40 0.55
N PRO A 36 13.82 20.07 0.18
CA PRO A 36 13.37 21.27 0.87
C PRO A 36 12.99 20.96 2.31
N ALA A 37 12.77 21.99 3.11
CA ALA A 37 12.18 21.83 4.43
C ALA A 37 10.85 21.07 4.30
N THR A 38 10.52 20.24 5.28
CA THR A 38 9.27 19.42 5.27
C THR A 38 8.01 20.26 5.07
N SER A 39 8.02 21.51 5.52
CA SER A 39 6.94 22.49 5.29
C SER A 39 6.72 22.85 3.83
N GLU A 40 7.70 22.60 2.97
CA GLU A 40 7.63 22.89 1.54
C GLU A 40 7.36 21.65 0.67
N TYR A 41 7.32 20.46 1.25
CA TYR A 41 7.18 19.20 0.51
C TYR A 41 5.99 19.21 -0.46
N ALA A 42 4.83 19.70 -0.04
CA ALA A 42 3.65 19.77 -0.90
C ALA A 42 3.85 20.65 -2.14
N LYS A 43 4.66 21.71 -2.03
CA LYS A 43 5.01 22.61 -3.15
C LYS A 43 5.78 21.87 -4.26
N TYR A 44 6.53 20.84 -3.89
CA TYR A 44 7.29 20.01 -4.81
C TYR A 44 6.58 18.72 -5.20
N GLY A 45 5.33 18.55 -4.80
CA GLY A 45 4.52 17.37 -5.14
C GLY A 45 4.60 16.21 -4.15
N TYR A 46 5.40 16.30 -3.09
CA TYR A 46 5.47 15.26 -2.09
C TYR A 46 4.18 15.19 -1.26
N GLY A 47 3.68 13.99 -1.04
CA GLY A 47 2.46 13.75 -0.26
C GLY A 47 1.17 14.23 -0.94
N THR A 48 1.23 14.62 -2.22
CA THR A 48 0.07 14.99 -3.01
C THR A 48 -0.26 13.89 -4.01
N SER A 49 -1.53 13.71 -4.30
CA SER A 49 -1.98 12.79 -5.34
C SER A 49 -3.03 13.45 -6.22
N THR A 50 -3.12 13.01 -7.44
CA THR A 50 -4.13 13.46 -8.40
C THR A 50 -5.02 12.29 -8.80
N VAL A 51 -6.29 12.56 -9.02
CA VAL A 51 -7.21 11.57 -9.56
C VAL A 51 -7.02 11.51 -11.08
N GLY A 52 -6.68 10.34 -11.57
CA GLY A 52 -6.55 10.03 -12.98
C GLY A 52 -7.78 9.31 -13.55
N ALA A 53 -7.79 9.12 -14.85
CA ALA A 53 -8.82 8.34 -15.51
C ALA A 53 -8.82 6.87 -15.07
N ALA A 54 -9.92 6.18 -15.30
CA ALA A 54 -10.02 4.74 -15.20
C ALA A 54 -8.96 4.05 -16.07
N LEU A 55 -8.51 2.86 -15.65
CA LEU A 55 -7.68 2.03 -16.51
C LEU A 55 -8.46 1.62 -17.77
N PRO A 56 -7.86 1.72 -18.96
CA PRO A 56 -8.53 1.32 -20.19
C PRO A 56 -8.79 -0.18 -20.19
N ALA A 57 -9.93 -0.58 -20.74
CA ALA A 57 -10.21 -1.99 -20.97
C ALA A 57 -9.33 -2.53 -22.12
N ASP A 58 -8.74 -3.71 -21.90
CA ASP A 58 -8.06 -4.45 -22.94
C ASP A 58 -9.03 -5.46 -23.57
N THR A 59 -9.38 -5.25 -24.83
CA THR A 59 -10.35 -6.08 -25.54
C THR A 59 -9.79 -7.44 -25.98
N ARG A 60 -8.48 -7.66 -25.84
CA ARG A 60 -7.79 -8.91 -26.16
C ARG A 60 -8.20 -9.51 -27.53
N THR A 61 -8.28 -8.65 -28.52
CA THR A 61 -8.58 -9.09 -29.90
C THR A 61 -7.49 -10.00 -30.50
N ASP A 62 -6.30 -9.99 -29.90
CA ASP A 62 -5.16 -10.85 -30.26
C ASP A 62 -5.45 -12.35 -30.11
N ILE A 63 -6.35 -12.72 -29.19
CA ILE A 63 -6.74 -14.12 -28.94
C ILE A 63 -8.09 -14.50 -29.55
N MET A 64 -8.73 -13.57 -30.25
CA MET A 64 -10.04 -13.80 -30.85
C MET A 64 -9.92 -14.29 -32.29
N PRO A 65 -10.97 -14.99 -32.83
CA PRO A 65 -11.00 -15.38 -34.23
C PRO A 65 -10.83 -14.17 -35.15
N ALA A 66 -10.24 -14.44 -36.35
CA ALA A 66 -10.11 -13.38 -37.35
C ALA A 66 -11.48 -12.80 -37.72
N GLY A 67 -11.56 -11.45 -37.70
CA GLY A 67 -12.79 -10.71 -37.96
C GLY A 67 -13.74 -10.59 -36.78
N TYR A 68 -13.30 -10.97 -35.59
CA TYR A 68 -14.08 -10.71 -34.38
C TYR A 68 -14.30 -9.20 -34.15
N ASP A 69 -15.54 -8.85 -33.91
CA ASP A 69 -15.95 -7.50 -33.50
C ASP A 69 -16.59 -7.54 -32.11
N ALA A 70 -15.91 -6.98 -31.13
CA ALA A 70 -16.39 -6.90 -29.75
C ALA A 70 -17.71 -6.11 -29.63
N GLY A 71 -17.93 -5.14 -30.53
CA GLY A 71 -19.17 -4.34 -30.56
C GLY A 71 -20.39 -5.12 -31.04
N SER A 72 -20.18 -6.27 -31.70
CA SER A 72 -21.27 -7.12 -32.18
C SER A 72 -21.78 -8.15 -31.14
N ALA A 73 -21.15 -8.23 -29.97
CA ALA A 73 -21.58 -9.14 -28.92
C ALA A 73 -22.94 -8.71 -28.36
N ALA A 74 -23.96 -9.54 -28.57
CA ALA A 74 -25.33 -9.27 -28.12
C ALA A 74 -25.47 -9.41 -26.60
N GLU A 75 -24.64 -10.25 -25.98
CA GLU A 75 -24.65 -10.50 -24.55
C GLU A 75 -23.24 -10.47 -24.00
N GLN A 76 -23.08 -9.94 -22.80
CA GLN A 76 -21.84 -9.93 -22.06
C GLN A 76 -22.06 -10.53 -20.67
N ALA A 77 -21.11 -11.32 -20.18
CA ALA A 77 -21.13 -11.87 -18.85
C ALA A 77 -19.85 -11.49 -18.09
N LYS A 78 -20.01 -11.04 -16.86
CA LYS A 78 -18.88 -10.89 -15.93
C LYS A 78 -18.44 -12.30 -15.52
N LEU A 79 -17.21 -12.69 -15.84
CA LEU A 79 -16.68 -14.00 -15.49
C LEU A 79 -16.04 -13.98 -14.09
N LEU A 80 -15.17 -13.02 -13.85
CA LEU A 80 -14.43 -12.88 -12.60
C LEU A 80 -14.18 -11.41 -12.31
N ARG A 81 -14.15 -11.06 -11.02
CA ARG A 81 -13.62 -9.80 -10.51
C ARG A 81 -12.67 -10.11 -9.37
N PHE A 82 -11.47 -9.59 -9.43
CA PHE A 82 -10.48 -9.76 -8.39
C PHE A 82 -9.72 -8.45 -8.14
N PHE A 83 -9.06 -8.38 -6.99
CA PHE A 83 -8.12 -7.31 -6.70
C PHE A 83 -6.69 -7.85 -6.70
N ALA A 84 -5.72 -6.98 -6.92
CA ALA A 84 -4.31 -7.30 -6.79
C ALA A 84 -3.64 -6.31 -5.85
N ILE A 85 -2.76 -6.80 -4.99
CA ILE A 85 -1.88 -6.00 -4.15
C ILE A 85 -0.44 -6.44 -4.36
N THR A 86 0.50 -5.49 -4.28
CA THR A 86 1.92 -5.75 -4.47
C THR A 86 2.75 -4.75 -3.67
N ASP A 87 4.02 -5.08 -3.44
CA ASP A 87 5.01 -4.17 -2.87
C ASP A 87 4.62 -3.57 -1.51
N ILE A 88 4.03 -4.37 -0.66
CA ILE A 88 3.59 -3.93 0.68
C ILE A 88 4.77 -3.71 1.61
N HIS A 89 5.82 -4.52 1.49
CA HIS A 89 7.04 -4.39 2.27
C HIS A 89 6.79 -4.29 3.78
N ILE A 90 6.03 -5.24 4.36
CA ILE A 90 5.86 -5.31 5.80
C ILE A 90 7.22 -5.35 6.46
N THR A 91 7.43 -4.45 7.41
CA THR A 91 8.73 -4.17 7.99
C THR A 91 8.72 -4.37 9.48
N ASP A 92 9.67 -5.17 9.98
CA ASP A 92 10.01 -5.19 11.39
C ASP A 92 10.89 -3.98 11.74
N LYS A 93 10.32 -3.04 12.46
CA LYS A 93 11.00 -1.78 12.85
C LYS A 93 12.24 -1.99 13.71
N GLU A 94 12.32 -3.12 14.40
CA GLU A 94 13.42 -3.48 15.30
C GLU A 94 14.40 -4.45 14.67
N SER A 95 14.23 -4.77 13.40
CA SER A 95 15.16 -5.62 12.67
C SER A 95 16.53 -4.95 12.56
N PRO A 96 17.63 -5.62 12.96
CA PRO A 96 18.96 -5.09 12.78
C PRO A 96 19.38 -4.99 11.31
N SER A 97 18.64 -5.64 10.42
CA SER A 97 18.87 -5.58 8.97
C SER A 97 18.18 -4.41 8.29
N GLN A 98 17.60 -3.47 9.04
CA GLN A 98 16.97 -2.26 8.52
C GLN A 98 17.98 -1.10 8.36
N PRO A 99 18.72 -1.03 7.27
CA PRO A 99 19.73 0.03 7.08
C PRO A 99 19.10 1.30 6.51
N ILE A 100 18.13 1.89 7.18
CA ILE A 100 17.38 3.08 6.75
C ILE A 100 18.32 4.24 6.40
N TYR A 101 19.47 4.33 7.07
CA TYR A 101 20.47 5.36 6.80
C TYR A 101 21.09 5.25 5.40
N LEU A 102 21.02 4.10 4.74
CA LEU A 102 21.59 3.90 3.40
C LEU A 102 20.87 4.73 2.33
N GLN A 103 19.62 5.14 2.56
CA GLN A 103 18.90 6.01 1.62
C GLN A 103 19.66 7.32 1.31
N LYS A 104 20.45 7.81 2.28
CA LYS A 104 21.28 9.01 2.10
C LYS A 104 22.51 8.76 1.23
N LEU A 105 22.90 7.51 1.06
CA LEU A 105 24.10 7.14 0.33
C LEU A 105 23.82 6.82 -1.14
N HIS A 106 22.64 6.33 -1.45
CA HIS A 106 22.29 5.95 -2.81
C HIS A 106 20.79 6.00 -3.09
N PRO A 107 20.36 6.70 -4.15
CA PRO A 107 18.95 6.88 -4.46
C PRO A 107 18.17 5.57 -4.67
N THR A 108 18.83 4.53 -5.19
CA THR A 108 18.16 3.25 -5.50
C THR A 108 17.73 2.47 -4.27
N VAL A 109 18.26 2.77 -3.09
CA VAL A 109 17.84 2.12 -1.84
C VAL A 109 16.73 2.89 -1.12
N THR A 110 16.34 4.04 -1.64
CA THR A 110 15.32 4.91 -1.02
C THR A 110 13.95 4.23 -0.96
N SER A 111 13.60 3.46 -1.98
CA SER A 111 12.32 2.75 -2.03
C SER A 111 12.23 1.62 -1.01
N ALA A 112 13.34 0.90 -0.79
CA ALA A 112 13.38 -0.26 0.09
C ALA A 112 13.68 0.08 1.56
N TYR A 113 14.33 1.22 1.81
CA TYR A 113 14.83 1.58 3.14
C TYR A 113 14.56 3.05 3.47
N SER A 114 13.30 3.43 3.49
CA SER A 114 12.87 4.76 3.87
C SER A 114 12.04 4.75 5.17
N PRO A 115 11.95 5.85 5.90
CA PRO A 115 11.12 5.92 7.11
C PRO A 115 9.65 5.59 6.89
N VAL A 116 9.14 5.72 5.67
CA VAL A 116 7.74 5.38 5.32
C VAL A 116 7.42 3.91 5.54
N MET A 117 8.42 3.03 5.49
CA MET A 117 8.26 1.59 5.75
C MET A 117 7.71 1.30 7.15
N MET A 118 7.93 2.19 8.11
CA MET A 118 7.41 2.05 9.47
C MET A 118 5.89 2.09 9.54
N TYR A 119 5.25 2.54 8.46
CA TYR A 119 3.80 2.64 8.35
C TYR A 119 3.18 1.54 7.48
N SER A 120 3.97 0.57 7.00
CA SER A 120 3.49 -0.47 6.08
C SER A 120 2.36 -1.32 6.67
N THR A 121 2.41 -1.64 7.96
CA THR A 121 1.34 -2.43 8.62
C THR A 121 0.01 -1.68 8.69
N PRO A 122 -0.07 -0.43 9.20
CA PRO A 122 -1.34 0.31 9.18
C PRO A 122 -1.81 0.65 7.76
N VAL A 123 -0.90 0.81 6.80
CA VAL A 123 -1.28 0.99 5.39
C VAL A 123 -1.91 -0.26 4.82
N LEU A 124 -1.36 -1.45 5.10
CA LEU A 124 -1.97 -2.71 4.68
C LEU A 124 -3.35 -2.90 5.31
N ASP A 125 -3.50 -2.61 6.59
CA ASP A 125 -4.80 -2.71 7.28
C ASP A 125 -5.83 -1.75 6.65
N ALA A 126 -5.46 -0.51 6.38
CA ALA A 126 -6.33 0.44 5.68
C ALA A 126 -6.69 -0.04 4.26
N ALA A 127 -5.75 -0.65 3.55
CA ALA A 127 -6.02 -1.23 2.24
C ALA A 127 -7.03 -2.39 2.31
N VAL A 128 -6.87 -3.29 3.28
CA VAL A 128 -7.82 -4.41 3.50
C VAL A 128 -9.22 -3.88 3.82
N GLN A 129 -9.34 -2.87 4.69
CA GLN A 129 -10.61 -2.25 5.01
C GLN A 129 -11.24 -1.57 3.78
N THR A 130 -10.43 -0.92 2.95
CA THR A 130 -10.88 -0.30 1.70
C THR A 130 -11.38 -1.36 0.71
N ILE A 131 -10.66 -2.47 0.55
CA ILE A 131 -11.08 -3.60 -0.28
C ILE A 131 -12.41 -4.17 0.22
N ASN A 132 -12.56 -4.34 1.52
CA ASN A 132 -13.82 -4.80 2.12
C ASN A 132 -14.97 -3.81 1.88
N ALA A 133 -14.71 -2.51 1.92
CA ALA A 133 -15.72 -1.50 1.63
C ALA A 133 -16.15 -1.55 0.15
N LEU A 134 -15.20 -1.69 -0.76
CA LEU A 134 -15.46 -1.86 -2.19
C LEU A 134 -16.24 -3.15 -2.48
N HIS A 135 -15.83 -4.26 -1.85
CA HIS A 135 -16.52 -5.55 -2.01
C HIS A 135 -18.01 -5.50 -1.61
N ARG A 136 -18.34 -4.66 -0.64
CA ARG A 136 -19.75 -4.50 -0.19
C ARG A 136 -20.59 -3.61 -1.11
N GLN A 137 -19.98 -2.91 -2.04
CA GLN A 137 -20.72 -2.09 -3.00
C GLN A 137 -21.37 -3.00 -4.06
N PRO A 138 -22.66 -2.84 -4.34
CA PRO A 138 -23.35 -3.65 -5.35
C PRO A 138 -22.64 -3.61 -6.71
N GLY A 139 -22.33 -4.77 -7.25
CA GLY A 139 -21.62 -4.91 -8.52
C GLY A 139 -20.10 -4.87 -8.44
N ASN A 140 -19.53 -4.61 -7.25
CA ASN A 140 -18.09 -4.59 -7.00
C ASN A 140 -17.59 -5.80 -6.21
N GLU A 141 -18.41 -6.82 -6.04
CA GLU A 141 -18.03 -8.03 -5.32
C GLU A 141 -16.79 -8.68 -5.98
N PHE A 142 -15.76 -8.93 -5.19
CA PHE A 142 -14.55 -9.63 -5.62
C PHE A 142 -14.68 -11.13 -5.39
N ASP A 143 -14.28 -11.93 -6.37
CA ASP A 143 -14.23 -13.38 -6.26
C ASP A 143 -13.01 -13.85 -5.45
N PHE A 144 -11.88 -13.14 -5.59
CA PHE A 144 -10.64 -13.41 -4.85
C PHE A 144 -9.69 -12.21 -4.92
N GLY A 145 -8.55 -12.33 -4.21
CA GLY A 145 -7.43 -11.40 -4.27
C GLY A 145 -6.13 -12.09 -4.67
N ILE A 146 -5.22 -11.36 -5.28
CA ILE A 146 -3.89 -11.84 -5.65
C ILE A 146 -2.83 -10.96 -4.99
N SER A 147 -1.88 -11.59 -4.29
CA SER A 147 -0.64 -10.94 -3.88
C SER A 147 0.43 -11.22 -4.94
N LEU A 148 0.98 -10.16 -5.52
CA LEU A 148 1.95 -10.25 -6.62
C LEU A 148 3.40 -10.28 -6.15
N GLY A 149 3.64 -10.21 -4.83
CA GLY A 149 4.96 -10.31 -4.24
C GLY A 149 5.35 -9.11 -3.40
N ASP A 150 6.60 -9.09 -2.99
CA ASP A 150 7.22 -8.09 -2.14
C ASP A 150 6.42 -7.78 -0.87
N THR A 151 5.92 -8.85 -0.25
CA THR A 151 5.08 -8.76 0.95
C THR A 151 5.86 -8.36 2.20
N CYS A 152 7.14 -8.78 2.27
CA CYS A 152 8.03 -8.56 3.40
C CYS A 152 9.27 -7.81 2.98
N ASN A 153 9.73 -6.89 3.81
CA ASN A 153 10.92 -6.10 3.47
C ASN A 153 12.23 -6.85 3.75
N ASN A 154 12.32 -7.58 4.85
CA ASN A 154 13.54 -8.28 5.26
C ASN A 154 13.42 -9.80 5.16
N THR A 155 12.37 -10.32 4.57
CA THR A 155 12.13 -11.76 4.41
C THR A 155 12.11 -12.49 5.76
N GLN A 156 11.65 -11.84 6.82
CA GLN A 156 11.59 -12.42 8.15
C GLN A 156 10.26 -13.17 8.36
N TYR A 157 10.31 -14.20 9.19
CA TYR A 157 9.10 -14.99 9.51
C TYR A 157 8.01 -14.15 10.17
N ASN A 158 8.38 -13.25 11.09
CA ASN A 158 7.44 -12.37 11.77
C ASN A 158 6.78 -11.38 10.80
N GLU A 159 7.53 -10.81 9.86
CA GLU A 159 6.98 -9.92 8.82
C GLU A 159 5.92 -10.65 7.98
N LEU A 160 6.24 -11.86 7.50
CA LEU A 160 5.30 -12.70 6.76
C LEU A 160 4.08 -13.07 7.62
N ARG A 161 4.30 -13.37 8.90
CA ARG A 161 3.20 -13.70 9.82
C ARG A 161 2.27 -12.50 10.01
N TRP A 162 2.82 -11.31 10.21
CA TRP A 162 2.02 -10.09 10.34
C TRP A 162 1.24 -9.77 9.06
N TYR A 163 1.85 -9.95 7.89
CA TYR A 163 1.16 -9.80 6.62
C TYR A 163 -0.08 -10.69 6.54
N ILE A 164 0.09 -11.98 6.83
CA ILE A 164 -1.01 -12.95 6.81
C ILE A 164 -2.07 -12.62 7.87
N ASP A 165 -1.64 -12.26 9.08
CA ASP A 165 -2.56 -11.97 10.17
C ASP A 165 -3.40 -10.71 9.91
N VAL A 166 -2.83 -9.68 9.27
CA VAL A 166 -3.61 -8.50 8.84
C VAL A 166 -4.63 -8.88 7.78
N LEU A 167 -4.26 -9.69 6.79
CA LEU A 167 -5.21 -10.18 5.79
C LEU A 167 -6.34 -11.02 6.41
N ASP A 168 -6.03 -11.78 7.44
CA ASP A 168 -6.99 -12.58 8.21
C ASP A 168 -7.83 -11.76 9.20
N GLY A 169 -7.58 -10.45 9.32
CA GLY A 169 -8.27 -9.58 10.28
C GLY A 169 -7.87 -9.81 11.74
N LYS A 170 -6.68 -10.33 11.98
CA LYS A 170 -6.15 -10.59 13.32
C LYS A 170 -5.37 -9.38 13.84
N ALA A 171 -5.43 -9.17 15.15
CA ALA A 171 -4.58 -8.17 15.80
C ALA A 171 -3.11 -8.63 15.76
N ILE A 172 -2.22 -7.68 15.47
CA ILE A 172 -0.77 -7.88 15.45
C ILE A 172 -0.06 -6.90 16.38
N THR A 173 1.14 -7.25 16.79
CA THR A 173 2.10 -6.32 17.39
C THR A 173 3.30 -6.25 16.45
N PRO A 174 3.39 -5.24 15.57
CA PRO A 174 4.38 -5.19 14.50
C PRO A 174 5.75 -4.73 15.00
N SER A 175 6.30 -5.44 15.96
CA SER A 175 7.60 -5.19 16.57
C SER A 175 8.09 -6.49 17.18
N SER A 176 9.32 -6.90 16.89
CA SER A 176 9.92 -8.16 17.38
C SER A 176 10.81 -7.98 18.59
N GLY A 177 11.14 -6.74 18.95
CA GLY A 177 12.06 -6.46 20.03
C GLY A 177 11.51 -6.80 21.41
N ALA A 178 12.39 -6.90 22.34
CA ALA A 178 12.03 -7.10 23.74
C ALA A 178 11.42 -5.85 24.40
N HIS A 179 11.29 -4.78 23.64
CA HIS A 179 10.81 -3.45 24.09
C HIS A 179 11.65 -2.85 25.24
N VAL A 180 12.86 -3.38 25.45
CA VAL A 180 13.70 -3.04 26.60
C VAL A 180 14.12 -1.58 26.55
N GLY A 181 14.60 -1.11 25.40
CA GLY A 181 15.06 0.26 25.22
C GLY A 181 13.93 1.28 25.35
N ALA A 182 12.85 1.03 24.69
CA ALA A 182 11.71 1.93 24.68
C ALA A 182 10.89 1.85 25.97
N ASP A 183 10.86 0.71 26.64
CA ASP A 183 10.19 0.54 27.93
C ASP A 183 10.92 1.29 29.07
N THR A 184 12.18 1.64 28.82
CA THR A 184 12.99 2.44 29.76
C THR A 184 13.01 3.94 29.41
N ILE A 185 12.44 4.34 28.25
CA ILE A 185 12.33 5.72 27.84
C ILE A 185 11.10 6.37 28.47
N ASP A 186 11.16 7.67 28.67
CA ASP A 186 10.04 8.47 29.11
C ASP A 186 8.82 8.29 28.17
N TYR A 187 7.81 7.61 28.65
CA TYR A 187 6.55 7.34 27.93
C TYR A 187 5.75 8.60 27.57
N GLN A 188 6.18 9.75 28.01
CA GLN A 188 5.59 11.01 27.58
C GLN A 188 5.98 11.38 26.14
N LYS A 189 6.91 10.67 25.54
CA LYS A 189 7.34 10.92 24.15
C LYS A 189 6.42 10.24 23.14
N PRO A 190 5.83 11.00 22.20
CA PRO A 190 4.83 10.47 21.28
C PRO A 190 5.29 9.29 20.42
N PHE A 191 6.58 9.21 20.05
CA PHE A 191 7.09 8.14 19.20
C PHE A 191 7.16 6.77 19.89
N VAL A 192 6.91 6.70 21.18
CA VAL A 192 6.82 5.43 21.93
C VAL A 192 5.45 4.77 21.76
N SER A 193 4.47 5.52 21.29
CA SER A 193 3.10 5.04 21.09
C SER A 193 2.90 4.14 19.86
N ASP A 194 3.94 3.94 19.05
CA ASP A 194 3.89 3.11 17.83
C ASP A 194 3.90 1.60 18.10
N ARG A 195 3.53 1.18 19.28
CA ARG A 195 3.59 -0.20 19.73
C ARG A 195 2.23 -0.80 19.94
#